data_a64386bdaf366157ed311103a18f5416
#
_entry.id   a64386bdaf366157ed311103a18f5416
#
_cell.length_a   1.000
_cell.length_b   1.000
_cell.length_c   1.000
_cell.angle_alpha   90.00
_cell.angle_beta   90.00
_cell.angle_gamma   90.00
#
_symmetry.space_group_name_H-M   'P 1'
#
loop_
_entity.id
_entity.type
_entity.pdbx_description
1 polymer ?
#
loop_
_entity_poly.entity_id
_entity_poly.type
_entity_poly.pdbx_seq_one_letter_code
_entity_poly.pdbx_strand_id
1 'polypeptide(L)'
;LRAEIGALFQDYASFQFTLRENIGLGQIECLEDQAAITRAARQAGADQVAQRLPRGFETWLGRWFEGGQQLSGGELHKVALARAFLREAQIVVLDEPTASLDAEAEQELFHRLRELTAGRTAVFISHRFSTVRTADWILVLDGGRLVEQGTHASLIAQGGQYAALFEAQAASYR
;
A
#
# COMPACT_ATOMS: atom_id res chain seq x y z
N LEU A 1 1.41 -0.13 -21.25
CA LEU A 1 2.23 -0.51 -20.10
C LEU A 1 1.83 0.25 -18.84
N ARG A 2 1.78 1.62 -18.83
CA ARG A 2 1.42 2.40 -17.62
C ARG A 2 -0.01 2.12 -17.12
N ALA A 3 -0.94 1.79 -18.02
CA ALA A 3 -2.31 1.45 -17.65
C ALA A 3 -2.41 0.12 -16.87
N GLU A 4 -1.41 -0.75 -17.00
CA GLU A 4 -1.36 -2.06 -16.36
C GLU A 4 -0.63 -2.07 -15.01
N ILE A 5 -0.18 -0.89 -14.55
CA ILE A 5 0.57 -0.76 -13.30
C ILE A 5 -0.18 0.16 -12.33
N GLY A 6 -0.56 -0.37 -11.17
CA GLY A 6 -0.98 0.39 -10.00
C GLY A 6 0.21 0.56 -9.06
N ALA A 7 0.40 1.76 -8.49
CA ALA A 7 1.52 2.00 -7.59
C ALA A 7 1.11 2.82 -6.37
N LEU A 8 1.61 2.41 -5.20
CA LEU A 8 1.67 3.19 -3.98
C LEU A 8 3.13 3.49 -3.69
N PHE A 9 3.48 4.77 -3.61
CA PHE A 9 4.82 5.22 -3.22
C PHE A 9 4.84 5.61 -1.75
N GLN A 10 6.01 5.55 -1.11
CA GLN A 10 6.22 5.94 0.28
C GLN A 10 5.75 7.38 0.56
N ASP A 11 6.06 8.30 -0.36
CA ASP A 11 5.65 9.71 -0.29
C ASP A 11 4.34 9.96 -1.06
N TYR A 12 3.24 9.38 -0.57
CA TYR A 12 1.93 9.60 -1.18
C TYR A 12 1.40 11.01 -0.88
N ALA A 13 1.09 11.76 -1.94
CA ALA A 13 0.56 13.11 -1.82
C ALA A 13 -0.91 13.10 -1.38
N SER A 14 -1.24 14.03 -0.46
CA SER A 14 -2.60 14.45 -0.20
C SER A 14 -2.90 15.72 -1.01
N PHE A 15 -3.91 15.65 -1.86
CA PHE A 15 -4.33 16.78 -2.66
C PHE A 15 -5.49 17.51 -1.98
N GLN A 16 -5.56 18.84 -2.15
CA GLN A 16 -6.63 19.70 -1.64
C GLN A 16 -7.90 19.56 -2.53
N PHE A 17 -8.38 18.34 -2.65
CA PHE A 17 -9.54 17.91 -3.42
C PHE A 17 -10.53 17.19 -2.51
N THR A 18 -11.69 16.81 -3.01
CA THR A 18 -12.60 15.93 -2.27
C THR A 18 -11.98 14.56 -2.06
N LEU A 19 -12.51 13.77 -1.11
CA LEU A 19 -12.07 12.39 -0.91
C LEU A 19 -12.27 11.56 -2.18
N ARG A 20 -13.40 11.74 -2.88
CA ARG A 20 -13.70 11.09 -4.15
C ARG A 20 -12.63 11.39 -5.20
N GLU A 21 -12.32 12.67 -5.39
CA GLU A 21 -11.29 13.08 -6.36
C GLU A 21 -9.91 12.57 -5.98
N ASN A 22 -9.54 12.58 -4.69
CA ASN A 22 -8.27 12.02 -4.24
C ASN A 22 -8.12 10.53 -4.60
N ILE A 23 -9.19 9.74 -4.50
CA ILE A 23 -9.19 8.35 -4.93
C ILE A 23 -9.19 8.28 -6.46
N GLY A 24 -10.02 9.10 -7.12
CA GLY A 24 -10.21 9.14 -8.57
C GLY A 24 -8.95 9.46 -9.38
N LEU A 25 -7.97 10.15 -8.75
CA LEU A 25 -6.66 10.38 -9.36
C LEU A 25 -5.91 9.08 -9.71
N GLY A 26 -6.30 7.94 -9.18
CA GLY A 26 -5.76 6.62 -9.57
C GLY A 26 -6.10 6.25 -11.01
N GLN A 27 -7.30 6.65 -11.46
CA GLN A 27 -7.78 6.46 -12.82
C GLN A 27 -8.82 7.53 -13.15
N ILE A 28 -8.40 8.58 -13.85
CA ILE A 28 -9.21 9.80 -14.08
C ILE A 28 -10.51 9.47 -14.82
N GLU A 29 -10.49 8.48 -15.69
CA GLU A 29 -11.66 8.03 -16.45
C GLU A 29 -12.77 7.50 -15.54
N CYS A 30 -12.42 7.04 -14.34
CA CYS A 30 -13.35 6.54 -13.31
C CYS A 30 -13.77 7.62 -12.29
N LEU A 31 -13.39 8.88 -12.47
CA LEU A 31 -13.66 9.95 -11.50
C LEU A 31 -15.15 10.11 -11.19
N GLU A 32 -16.01 9.95 -12.19
CA GLU A 32 -17.46 10.03 -12.04
C GLU A 32 -18.12 8.65 -11.81
N ASP A 33 -17.36 7.57 -11.81
CA ASP A 33 -17.86 6.22 -11.47
C ASP A 33 -17.88 6.00 -9.96
N GLN A 34 -18.98 6.40 -9.33
CA GLN A 34 -19.18 6.24 -7.89
C GLN A 34 -19.06 4.77 -7.43
N ALA A 35 -19.44 3.82 -8.27
CA ALA A 35 -19.36 2.40 -7.92
C ALA A 35 -17.90 1.93 -7.88
N ALA A 36 -17.07 2.32 -8.85
CA ALA A 36 -15.65 2.04 -8.88
C ALA A 36 -14.92 2.70 -7.69
N ILE A 37 -15.19 3.98 -7.42
CA ILE A 37 -14.63 4.71 -6.28
C ILE A 37 -14.98 4.01 -4.95
N THR A 38 -16.26 3.65 -4.76
CA THR A 38 -16.72 2.99 -3.53
C THR A 38 -16.08 1.60 -3.38
N ARG A 39 -15.94 0.84 -4.45
CA ARG A 39 -15.28 -0.47 -4.46
C ARG A 39 -13.82 -0.32 -4.05
N ALA A 40 -13.07 0.57 -4.68
CA ALA A 40 -11.67 0.83 -4.34
C ALA A 40 -11.51 1.31 -2.88
N ALA A 41 -12.39 2.20 -2.42
CA ALA A 41 -12.40 2.67 -1.04
C ALA A 41 -12.61 1.52 -0.03
N ARG A 42 -13.55 0.61 -0.29
CA ARG A 42 -13.79 -0.58 0.56
C ARG A 42 -12.59 -1.51 0.58
N GLN A 43 -11.98 -1.75 -0.56
CA GLN A 43 -10.78 -2.58 -0.67
C GLN A 43 -9.64 -2.06 0.21
N ALA A 44 -9.46 -0.74 0.28
CA ALA A 44 -8.41 -0.08 1.06
C ALA A 44 -8.84 0.29 2.51
N GLY A 45 -10.12 0.14 2.88
CA GLY A 45 -10.65 0.62 4.16
C GLY A 45 -10.85 2.14 4.23
N ALA A 46 -10.83 2.83 3.09
CA ALA A 46 -11.10 4.26 3.00
C ALA A 46 -12.60 4.60 3.06
N ASP A 47 -13.49 3.63 2.90
CA ASP A 47 -14.92 3.76 3.13
C ASP A 47 -15.25 4.13 4.57
N GLN A 48 -14.50 3.60 5.56
CA GLN A 48 -14.60 4.00 6.96
C GLN A 48 -14.21 5.46 7.17
N VAL A 49 -13.24 5.96 6.39
CA VAL A 49 -12.88 7.38 6.41
C VAL A 49 -14.06 8.21 5.89
N ALA A 50 -14.64 7.83 4.75
CA ALA A 50 -15.80 8.49 4.18
C ALA A 50 -16.99 8.56 5.15
N GLN A 51 -17.28 7.47 5.90
CA GLN A 51 -18.38 7.42 6.87
C GLN A 51 -18.22 8.43 8.01
N ARG A 52 -17.00 8.79 8.41
CA ARG A 52 -16.72 9.75 9.49
C ARG A 52 -16.68 11.20 9.01
N LEU A 53 -16.52 11.41 7.73
CA LEU A 53 -16.43 12.74 7.14
C LEU A 53 -17.81 13.37 6.97
N PRO A 54 -17.98 14.71 7.19
CA PRO A 54 -19.29 15.37 7.24
C PRO A 54 -20.08 15.28 5.93
N ARG A 55 -19.42 15.17 4.78
CA ARG A 55 -20.03 15.00 3.47
C ARG A 55 -19.57 13.72 2.75
N GLY A 56 -19.11 12.72 3.51
CA GLY A 56 -18.62 11.47 2.96
C GLY A 56 -17.55 11.69 1.90
N PHE A 57 -17.71 11.09 0.74
CA PHE A 57 -16.80 11.21 -0.39
C PHE A 57 -16.68 12.62 -0.95
N GLU A 58 -17.68 13.50 -0.75
CA GLU A 58 -17.69 14.88 -1.22
C GLU A 58 -17.07 15.86 -0.21
N THR A 59 -16.43 15.35 0.84
CA THR A 59 -15.71 16.17 1.81
C THR A 59 -14.38 16.62 1.21
N TRP A 60 -14.11 17.93 1.22
CA TRP A 60 -12.81 18.50 0.89
C TRP A 60 -11.75 18.07 1.88
N LEU A 61 -10.60 17.64 1.42
CA LEU A 61 -9.45 17.28 2.23
C LEU A 61 -8.48 18.47 2.34
N GLY A 62 -7.88 18.61 3.52
CA GLY A 62 -6.93 19.69 3.81
C GLY A 62 -7.59 20.91 4.43
N ARG A 63 -6.82 22.02 4.52
CA ARG A 63 -7.22 23.24 5.25
C ARG A 63 -7.42 24.46 4.36
N TRP A 64 -7.27 24.34 3.06
CA TRP A 64 -7.36 25.50 2.16
C TRP A 64 -8.78 25.95 1.91
N PHE A 65 -9.74 25.08 2.07
CA PHE A 65 -11.15 25.37 1.84
C PHE A 65 -11.94 25.38 3.14
N GLU A 66 -12.94 26.23 3.23
CA GLU A 66 -13.86 26.25 4.35
C GLU A 66 -14.59 24.89 4.49
N GLY A 67 -14.59 24.34 5.70
CA GLY A 67 -15.12 23.00 5.96
C GLY A 67 -14.22 21.85 5.53
N GLY A 68 -13.00 22.12 5.04
CA GLY A 68 -12.02 21.10 4.70
C GLY A 68 -11.55 20.32 5.92
N GLN A 69 -11.36 19.02 5.74
CA GLN A 69 -10.99 18.09 6.83
C GLN A 69 -9.57 17.58 6.63
N GLN A 70 -8.79 17.59 7.70
CA GLN A 70 -7.44 16.99 7.69
C GLN A 70 -7.53 15.55 8.13
N LEU A 71 -6.97 14.65 7.32
CA LEU A 71 -6.87 13.25 7.63
C LEU A 71 -5.61 12.96 8.46
N SER A 72 -5.68 11.95 9.34
CA SER A 72 -4.50 11.37 9.98
C SER A 72 -3.62 10.66 8.95
N GLY A 73 -2.36 10.37 9.29
CA GLY A 73 -1.45 9.63 8.41
C GLY A 73 -2.00 8.27 7.98
N GLY A 74 -2.61 7.52 8.90
CA GLY A 74 -3.24 6.23 8.60
C GLY A 74 -4.46 6.34 7.68
N GLU A 75 -5.24 7.42 7.78
CA GLU A 75 -6.37 7.68 6.88
C GLU A 75 -5.89 8.09 5.48
N LEU A 76 -4.87 8.92 5.40
CA LEU A 76 -4.24 9.28 4.14
C LEU A 76 -3.66 8.05 3.43
N HIS A 77 -3.06 7.14 4.19
CA HIS A 77 -2.56 5.87 3.67
C HIS A 77 -3.68 5.02 3.04
N LYS A 78 -4.84 4.90 3.72
CA LYS A 78 -6.02 4.21 3.17
C LYS A 78 -6.50 4.85 1.87
N VAL A 79 -6.49 6.18 1.78
CA VAL A 79 -6.85 6.91 0.56
C VAL A 79 -5.84 6.65 -0.56
N ALA A 80 -4.55 6.63 -0.26
CA ALA A 80 -3.48 6.33 -1.23
C ALA A 80 -3.56 4.89 -1.74
N LEU A 81 -3.88 3.92 -0.87
CA LEU A 81 -4.17 2.54 -1.27
C LEU A 81 -5.41 2.45 -2.17
N ALA A 82 -6.50 3.14 -1.82
CA ALA A 82 -7.70 3.18 -2.66
C ALA A 82 -7.40 3.72 -4.05
N ARG A 83 -6.56 4.77 -4.14
CA ARG A 83 -6.07 5.31 -5.40
C ARG A 83 -5.30 4.27 -6.23
N ALA A 84 -4.43 3.48 -5.59
CA ALA A 84 -3.67 2.44 -6.27
C ALA A 84 -4.56 1.29 -6.76
N PHE A 85 -5.60 0.92 -5.98
CA PHE A 85 -6.53 -0.17 -6.32
C PHE A 85 -7.66 0.24 -7.27
N LEU A 86 -7.96 1.54 -7.41
CA LEU A 86 -8.96 2.01 -8.38
C LEU A 86 -8.60 1.57 -9.79
N ARG A 87 -7.30 1.54 -10.11
CA ARG A 87 -6.78 0.94 -11.32
C ARG A 87 -6.72 -0.57 -11.15
N GLU A 88 -7.56 -1.31 -11.86
CA GLU A 88 -7.56 -2.78 -11.91
C GLU A 88 -6.34 -3.31 -12.68
N ALA A 89 -5.14 -2.92 -12.23
CA ALA A 89 -3.88 -3.20 -12.88
C ALA A 89 -3.44 -4.66 -12.70
N GLN A 90 -2.73 -5.21 -13.68
CA GLN A 90 -2.13 -6.56 -13.61
C GLN A 90 -0.88 -6.60 -12.72
N ILE A 91 -0.21 -5.45 -12.57
CA ILE A 91 0.98 -5.31 -11.74
C ILE A 91 0.68 -4.26 -10.66
N VAL A 92 0.91 -4.61 -9.40
CA VAL A 92 0.74 -3.68 -8.27
C VAL A 92 2.08 -3.54 -7.58
N VAL A 93 2.57 -2.30 -7.45
CA VAL A 93 3.81 -1.97 -6.75
C VAL A 93 3.46 -1.21 -5.49
N LEU A 94 3.88 -1.72 -4.34
CA LEU A 94 3.60 -1.14 -3.03
C LEU A 94 4.92 -0.90 -2.30
N ASP A 95 5.26 0.38 -2.14
CA ASP A 95 6.50 0.81 -1.49
C ASP A 95 6.21 1.14 -0.02
N GLU A 96 6.74 0.31 0.88
CA GLU A 96 6.57 0.38 2.33
C GLU A 96 5.11 0.55 2.79
N PRO A 97 4.17 -0.30 2.33
CA PRO A 97 2.74 -0.09 2.58
C PRO A 97 2.35 -0.20 4.06
N THR A 98 3.25 -0.62 4.94
CA THR A 98 3.00 -0.82 6.37
C THR A 98 3.86 0.06 7.28
N ALA A 99 4.62 1.03 6.74
CA ALA A 99 5.63 1.80 7.48
C ALA A 99 5.11 2.50 8.75
N SER A 100 3.85 2.92 8.78
CA SER A 100 3.22 3.66 9.89
C SER A 100 2.32 2.81 10.79
N LEU A 101 2.31 1.48 10.61
CA LEU A 101 1.41 0.56 11.32
C LEU A 101 2.14 -0.19 12.44
N ASP A 102 1.40 -0.52 13.51
CA ASP A 102 1.84 -1.50 14.50
C ASP A 102 1.80 -2.93 13.92
N ALA A 103 2.31 -3.90 14.68
CA ALA A 103 2.49 -5.27 14.19
C ALA A 103 1.16 -5.98 13.86
N GLU A 104 0.08 -5.69 14.59
CA GLU A 104 -1.23 -6.30 14.37
C GLU A 104 -1.89 -5.72 13.13
N ALA A 105 -1.94 -4.40 13.02
CA ALA A 105 -2.47 -3.70 11.84
C ALA A 105 -1.66 -4.00 10.57
N GLU A 106 -0.33 -4.21 10.70
CA GLU A 106 0.52 -4.66 9.60
C GLU A 106 0.09 -6.01 9.07
N GLN A 107 -0.09 -7.01 9.96
CA GLN A 107 -0.50 -8.35 9.55
C GLN A 107 -1.88 -8.34 8.88
N GLU A 108 -2.83 -7.61 9.44
CA GLU A 108 -4.18 -7.48 8.86
C GLU A 108 -4.14 -6.84 7.46
N LEU A 109 -3.41 -5.72 7.33
CA LEU A 109 -3.26 -5.06 6.03
C LEU A 109 -2.58 -5.98 5.02
N PHE A 110 -1.52 -6.70 5.42
CA PHE A 110 -0.78 -7.57 4.52
C PHE A 110 -1.62 -8.75 4.05
N HIS A 111 -2.42 -9.34 4.94
CA HIS A 111 -3.37 -10.40 4.58
C HIS A 111 -4.37 -9.88 3.53
N ARG A 112 -4.94 -8.71 3.78
CA ARG A 112 -5.86 -8.05 2.83
C ARG A 112 -5.18 -7.74 1.48
N LEU A 113 -3.94 -7.23 1.49
CA LEU A 113 -3.20 -6.96 0.25
C LEU A 113 -2.97 -8.22 -0.57
N ARG A 114 -2.65 -9.35 0.05
CA ARG A 114 -2.51 -10.64 -0.64
C ARG A 114 -3.82 -11.08 -1.30
N GLU A 115 -4.94 -10.95 -0.62
CA GLU A 115 -6.26 -11.27 -1.20
C GLU A 115 -6.57 -10.37 -2.39
N LEU A 116 -6.32 -9.06 -2.28
CA LEU A 116 -6.60 -8.07 -3.32
C LEU A 116 -5.69 -8.21 -4.54
N THR A 117 -4.49 -8.77 -4.36
CA THR A 117 -3.53 -8.99 -5.44
C THR A 117 -3.53 -10.43 -5.96
N ALA A 118 -4.44 -11.27 -5.48
CA ALA A 118 -4.55 -12.65 -5.95
C ALA A 118 -4.78 -12.70 -7.47
N GLY A 119 -3.98 -13.51 -8.19
CA GLY A 119 -3.99 -13.60 -9.64
C GLY A 119 -3.31 -12.45 -10.38
N ARG A 120 -2.64 -11.53 -9.66
CA ARG A 120 -1.85 -10.42 -10.21
C ARG A 120 -0.40 -10.54 -9.79
N THR A 121 0.48 -9.81 -10.45
CA THR A 121 1.87 -9.66 -9.99
C THR A 121 1.91 -8.52 -8.96
N ALA A 122 2.29 -8.84 -7.72
CA ALA A 122 2.47 -7.85 -6.67
C ALA A 122 3.95 -7.72 -6.29
N VAL A 123 4.46 -6.51 -6.31
CA VAL A 123 5.82 -6.18 -5.87
C VAL A 123 5.72 -5.37 -4.58
N PHE A 124 6.21 -5.94 -3.48
CA PHE A 124 6.27 -5.29 -2.18
C PHE A 124 7.70 -4.86 -1.89
N ILE A 125 7.92 -3.58 -1.68
CA ILE A 125 9.18 -3.06 -1.17
C ILE A 125 9.01 -2.89 0.33
N SER A 126 9.83 -3.58 1.13
CA SER A 126 9.74 -3.51 2.59
C SER A 126 11.09 -3.83 3.22
N HIS A 127 11.36 -3.18 4.34
CA HIS A 127 12.47 -3.52 5.23
C HIS A 127 12.00 -4.36 6.44
N ARG A 128 10.71 -4.71 6.53
CA ARG A 128 10.13 -5.51 7.62
C ARG A 128 10.07 -6.97 7.23
N PHE A 129 10.82 -7.80 7.93
CA PHE A 129 10.89 -9.26 7.64
C PHE A 129 9.58 -10.00 7.94
N SER A 130 8.72 -9.50 8.83
CA SER A 130 7.36 -10.01 9.03
C SER A 130 6.59 -10.09 7.71
N THR A 131 6.74 -9.07 6.88
CA THR A 131 6.14 -8.95 5.56
C THR A 131 6.91 -9.77 4.52
N VAL A 132 8.22 -9.57 4.42
CA VAL A 132 9.08 -10.14 3.36
C VAL A 132 9.05 -11.67 3.36
N ARG A 133 9.07 -12.32 4.53
CA ARG A 133 9.08 -13.79 4.63
C ARG A 133 7.85 -14.47 4.01
N THR A 134 6.77 -13.74 3.80
CA THR A 134 5.51 -14.27 3.26
C THR A 134 5.40 -14.13 1.74
N ALA A 135 6.38 -13.48 1.10
CA ALA A 135 6.44 -13.37 -0.36
C ALA A 135 6.74 -14.72 -1.01
N ASP A 136 6.19 -14.94 -2.20
CA ASP A 136 6.46 -16.14 -3.00
C ASP A 136 7.90 -16.14 -3.52
N TRP A 137 8.46 -14.95 -3.79
CA TRP A 137 9.82 -14.75 -4.27
C TRP A 137 10.40 -13.45 -3.71
N ILE A 138 11.64 -13.50 -3.27
CA ILE A 138 12.35 -12.38 -2.64
C ILE A 138 13.52 -11.99 -3.53
N LEU A 139 13.69 -10.69 -3.74
CA LEU A 139 14.83 -10.10 -4.41
C LEU A 139 15.59 -9.22 -3.41
N VAL A 140 16.87 -9.50 -3.20
CA VAL A 140 17.74 -8.72 -2.31
C VAL A 140 18.60 -7.80 -3.17
N LEU A 141 18.46 -6.51 -2.93
CA LEU A 141 19.21 -5.47 -3.65
C LEU A 141 20.25 -4.84 -2.73
N ASP A 142 21.48 -4.70 -3.21
CA ASP A 142 22.55 -3.98 -2.53
C ASP A 142 23.39 -3.19 -3.54
N GLY A 143 23.68 -1.94 -3.21
CA GLY A 143 24.43 -1.05 -4.12
C GLY A 143 23.82 -0.92 -5.51
N GLY A 144 22.48 -1.01 -5.64
CA GLY A 144 21.76 -0.95 -6.91
C GLY A 144 21.87 -2.24 -7.76
N ARG A 145 22.31 -3.35 -7.17
CA ARG A 145 22.47 -4.65 -7.84
C ARG A 145 21.66 -5.72 -7.15
N LEU A 146 21.13 -6.66 -7.91
CA LEU A 146 20.54 -7.88 -7.38
C LEU A 146 21.67 -8.79 -6.88
N VAL A 147 21.71 -9.05 -5.56
CA VAL A 147 22.76 -9.85 -4.93
C VAL A 147 22.28 -11.24 -4.55
N GLU A 148 21.02 -11.37 -4.15
CA GLU A 148 20.40 -12.66 -3.81
C GLU A 148 18.95 -12.69 -4.31
N GLN A 149 18.45 -13.90 -4.59
CA GLN A 149 17.04 -14.10 -4.94
C GLN A 149 16.58 -15.52 -4.57
N GLY A 150 15.33 -15.66 -4.18
CA GLY A 150 14.76 -16.95 -3.83
C GLY A 150 13.55 -16.86 -2.91
N THR A 151 13.14 -17.99 -2.36
CA THR A 151 12.14 -18.05 -1.29
C THR A 151 12.78 -17.75 0.06
N HIS A 152 11.98 -17.38 1.07
CA HIS A 152 12.49 -17.21 2.43
C HIS A 152 13.33 -18.41 2.90
N ALA A 153 12.81 -19.62 2.73
CA ALA A 153 13.49 -20.84 3.17
C ALA A 153 14.84 -21.05 2.45
N SER A 154 14.90 -20.83 1.14
CA SER A 154 16.14 -20.99 0.37
C SER A 154 17.20 -19.95 0.76
N LEU A 155 16.80 -18.70 0.98
CA LEU A 155 17.71 -17.62 1.35
C LEU A 155 18.26 -17.77 2.78
N ILE A 156 17.43 -18.25 3.72
CA ILE A 156 17.91 -18.60 5.07
C ILE A 156 18.93 -19.75 4.99
N ALA A 157 18.63 -20.81 4.23
CA ALA A 157 19.54 -21.95 4.08
C ALA A 157 20.87 -21.56 3.40
N GLN A 158 20.86 -20.56 2.54
CA GLN A 158 22.04 -20.03 1.86
C GLN A 158 23.00 -19.30 2.82
N GLY A 159 22.48 -18.76 3.95
CA GLY A 159 23.29 -18.08 4.97
C GLY A 159 23.94 -16.79 4.50
N GLY A 160 23.36 -16.13 3.49
CA GLY A 160 23.89 -14.92 2.87
C GLY A 160 23.42 -13.63 3.55
N GLN A 161 23.37 -12.54 2.78
CA GLN A 161 23.03 -11.20 3.28
C GLN A 161 21.60 -11.17 3.83
N TYR A 162 20.64 -11.83 3.14
CA TYR A 162 19.26 -11.95 3.61
C TYR A 162 19.16 -12.59 4.98
N ALA A 163 19.85 -13.73 5.21
CA ALA A 163 19.85 -14.44 6.48
C ALA A 163 20.44 -13.58 7.60
N ALA A 164 21.56 -12.90 7.35
CA ALA A 164 22.18 -12.00 8.32
C ALA A 164 21.25 -10.85 8.74
N LEU A 165 20.57 -10.21 7.76
CA LEU A 165 19.61 -9.15 8.03
C LEU A 165 18.38 -9.65 8.81
N PHE A 166 17.89 -10.84 8.46
CA PHE A 166 16.76 -11.47 9.16
C PHE A 166 17.10 -11.75 10.63
N GLU A 167 18.27 -12.33 10.91
CA GLU A 167 18.74 -12.61 12.27
C GLU A 167 18.94 -11.33 13.09
N ALA A 168 19.52 -10.30 12.49
CA ALA A 168 19.73 -9.00 13.15
C ALA A 168 18.38 -8.36 13.56
N GLN A 169 17.38 -8.40 12.69
CA GLN A 169 16.05 -7.87 13.01
C GLN A 169 15.32 -8.76 14.05
N ALA A 170 15.42 -10.08 13.96
CA ALA A 170 14.84 -11.00 14.94
C ALA A 170 15.43 -10.81 16.34
N ALA A 171 16.72 -10.45 16.43
CA ALA A 171 17.38 -10.16 17.69
C ALA A 171 16.88 -8.87 18.36
N SER A 172 16.43 -7.88 17.59
CA SER A 172 15.90 -6.60 18.11
C SER A 172 14.48 -6.69 18.70
N TYR A 173 13.79 -7.82 18.47
CA TYR A 173 12.45 -8.09 19.02
C TYR A 173 12.46 -9.02 20.26
N ARG A 174 13.66 -9.41 20.75
CA ARG A 174 13.86 -10.19 21.98
C ARG A 174 14.28 -9.29 23.13
#